data_e9f69a8f3974bec2a1b0abee3496d04c
#
_entry.id   e9f69a8f3974bec2a1b0abee3496d04c
#
_cell.length_a   1.000
_cell.length_b   1.000
_cell.length_c   1.000
_cell.angle_alpha   90.00
_cell.angle_beta   90.00
_cell.angle_gamma   90.00
#
_symmetry.space_group_name_H-M   'P 1'
#
loop_
_entity.id
_entity.type
_entity.pdbx_description
1 polymer ?
#
loop_
_entity_poly.entity_id
_entity_poly.type
_entity_poly.pdbx_seq_one_letter_code
_entity_poly.pdbx_strand_id
1 'polypeptide(L)'
;MSKVKVVERKLGREKAYGQAHQADKIIEIDPRQAGKRYLRTMIHEHFHILFPEMSETEVDKKSASLANLLWKHNYRKVINK
;
A
#
# COMPACT_ATOMS: atom_id res chain seq x y z
N MET A 1 8.96 5.55 -18.39
CA MET A 1 8.84 5.21 -16.96
C MET A 1 7.45 4.65 -16.67
N SER A 2 7.40 3.49 -16.05
CA SER A 2 6.10 2.89 -15.77
C SER A 2 5.45 3.58 -14.58
N LYS A 3 4.16 3.80 -14.71
CA LYS A 3 3.37 4.39 -13.64
C LYS A 3 2.62 3.30 -12.90
N VAL A 4 2.58 3.42 -11.57
CA VAL A 4 1.79 2.53 -10.74
C VAL A 4 0.42 3.16 -10.55
N LYS A 5 -0.62 2.37 -10.78
CA LYS A 5 -1.99 2.82 -10.60
C LYS A 5 -2.53 2.28 -9.29
N VAL A 6 -3.20 3.13 -8.53
CA VAL A 6 -3.85 2.74 -7.28
C VAL A 6 -5.35 2.75 -7.50
N VAL A 7 -5.99 1.62 -7.20
CA VAL A 7 -7.42 1.45 -7.36
C VAL A 7 -8.01 1.09 -5.99
N GLU A 8 -9.04 1.81 -5.58
CA GLU A 8 -9.75 1.48 -4.35
C GLU A 8 -10.90 0.53 -4.67
N ARG A 9 -10.94 -0.58 -3.93
CA ARG A 9 -11.96 -1.58 -4.12
C ARG A 9 -12.16 -2.35 -2.82
N LYS A 10 -13.40 -2.66 -2.50
CA LYS A 10 -13.67 -3.53 -1.35
C LYS A 10 -13.10 -4.91 -1.64
N LEU A 11 -12.16 -5.33 -0.81
CA LEU A 11 -11.57 -6.64 -0.95
C LEU A 11 -12.26 -7.61 -0.01
N GLY A 12 -12.42 -8.83 -0.45
CA GLY A 12 -13.05 -9.86 0.35
C GLY A 12 -12.19 -10.25 1.53
N ARG A 13 -12.70 -11.14 2.37
CA ARG A 13 -11.99 -11.59 3.56
C ARG A 13 -10.60 -12.13 3.28
N GLU A 14 -10.44 -12.80 2.14
CA GLU A 14 -9.16 -13.42 1.77
C GLU A 14 -8.12 -12.41 1.31
N LYS A 15 -8.54 -11.22 0.95
CA LYS A 15 -7.63 -10.21 0.39
C LYS A 15 -7.11 -9.24 1.43
N ALA A 16 -7.59 -9.36 2.64
CA ALA A 16 -7.17 -8.51 3.75
C ALA A 16 -7.29 -7.02 3.39
N TYR A 17 -6.18 -6.31 3.28
CA TYR A 17 -6.21 -4.86 3.12
C TYR A 17 -5.82 -4.38 1.73
N GLY A 18 -5.07 -5.16 0.99
CA GLY A 18 -4.63 -4.77 -0.34
C GLY A 18 -3.97 -5.91 -1.08
N GLN A 19 -3.71 -5.67 -2.36
CA GLN A 19 -2.92 -6.60 -3.15
C GLN A 19 -2.24 -5.87 -4.30
N ALA A 20 -1.11 -6.41 -4.74
CA ALA A 20 -0.33 -5.86 -5.82
C ALA A 20 -0.39 -6.79 -7.03
N HIS A 21 -0.60 -6.19 -8.20
CA HIS A 21 -0.55 -6.90 -9.47
C HIS A 21 0.73 -6.46 -10.17
N GLN A 22 1.79 -7.23 -9.99
CA GLN A 22 3.12 -6.82 -10.43
C GLN A 22 3.23 -6.62 -11.94
N ALA A 23 2.64 -7.50 -12.71
CA ALA A 23 2.72 -7.40 -14.17
C ALA A 23 2.04 -6.15 -14.71
N ASP A 24 0.90 -5.80 -14.13
CA ASP A 24 0.11 -4.65 -14.60
C ASP A 24 0.43 -3.37 -13.85
N LYS A 25 1.25 -3.45 -12.82
CA LYS A 25 1.61 -2.32 -11.95
C LYS A 25 0.39 -1.63 -11.37
N ILE A 26 -0.51 -2.43 -10.84
CA ILE A 26 -1.73 -1.96 -10.20
C ILE A 26 -1.73 -2.38 -8.75
N ILE A 27 -2.08 -1.44 -7.88
CA ILE A 27 -2.29 -1.71 -6.45
C ILE A 27 -3.78 -1.57 -6.19
N GLU A 28 -4.38 -2.60 -5.60
CA GLU A 28 -5.75 -2.53 -5.10
C GLU A 28 -5.71 -2.36 -3.60
N ILE A 29 -6.46 -1.40 -3.08
CA ILE A 29 -6.52 -1.12 -1.65
C ILE A 29 -7.96 -1.06 -1.22
N ASP A 30 -8.27 -1.73 -0.12
CA ASP A 30 -9.59 -1.62 0.50
C ASP A 30 -9.69 -0.25 1.19
N PRO A 31 -10.62 0.61 0.79
CA PRO A 31 -10.71 1.96 1.34
C PRO A 31 -11.29 2.04 2.74
N ARG A 32 -11.78 0.92 3.29
CA ARG A 32 -12.42 0.90 4.61
C ARG A 32 -11.45 0.94 5.78
N GLN A 33 -10.15 0.82 5.51
CA GLN A 33 -9.16 0.79 6.59
C GLN A 33 -8.82 2.20 7.07
N ALA A 34 -8.37 2.30 8.34
CA ALA A 34 -8.00 3.57 8.95
C ALA A 34 -6.83 4.22 8.22
N GLY A 35 -6.71 5.55 8.32
CA GLY A 35 -5.77 6.33 7.53
C GLY A 35 -4.33 5.84 7.58
N LYS A 36 -3.82 5.53 8.77
CA LYS A 36 -2.44 5.04 8.90
C LYS A 36 -2.28 3.67 8.25
N ARG A 37 -3.26 2.80 8.44
CA ARG A 37 -3.23 1.49 7.80
C ARG A 37 -3.34 1.59 6.29
N TYR A 38 -4.14 2.52 5.80
CA TYR A 38 -4.23 2.77 4.37
C TYR A 38 -2.85 3.14 3.80
N LEU A 39 -2.17 4.08 4.45
CA LEU A 39 -0.84 4.50 4.05
C LEU A 39 0.13 3.32 4.05
N ARG A 40 0.14 2.55 5.14
CA ARG A 40 1.02 1.38 5.26
C ARG A 40 0.73 0.35 4.18
N THR A 41 -0.54 0.07 3.92
CA THR A 41 -0.94 -0.90 2.90
C THR A 41 -0.51 -0.44 1.51
N MET A 42 -0.69 0.83 1.20
CA MET A 42 -0.28 1.36 -0.09
C MET A 42 1.23 1.19 -0.31
N ILE A 43 2.02 1.53 0.69
CA ILE A 43 3.48 1.40 0.61
C ILE A 43 3.88 -0.07 0.51
N HIS A 44 3.24 -0.94 1.29
CA HIS A 44 3.52 -2.37 1.29
C HIS A 44 3.31 -2.96 -0.11
N GLU A 45 2.16 -2.69 -0.72
CA GLU A 45 1.88 -3.22 -2.06
C GLU A 45 2.77 -2.57 -3.12
N HIS A 46 3.10 -1.30 -2.96
CA HIS A 46 4.01 -0.64 -3.89
C HIS A 46 5.41 -1.27 -3.83
N PHE A 47 5.86 -1.64 -2.65
CA PHE A 47 7.16 -2.31 -2.51
C PHE A 47 7.18 -3.66 -3.23
N HIS A 48 6.06 -4.39 -3.25
CA HIS A 48 6.00 -5.62 -4.03
C HIS A 48 6.18 -5.37 -5.52
N ILE A 49 5.77 -4.21 -6.00
CA ILE A 49 5.95 -3.84 -7.41
C ILE A 49 7.38 -3.36 -7.67
N LEU A 50 7.91 -2.51 -6.78
CA LEU A 50 9.26 -1.97 -6.95
C LEU A 50 10.34 -3.02 -6.74
N PHE A 51 10.12 -3.93 -5.80
CA PHE A 51 11.11 -4.91 -5.40
C PHE A 51 10.51 -6.32 -5.41
N PRO A 52 10.23 -6.85 -6.61
CA PRO A 52 9.51 -8.13 -6.69
C PRO A 52 10.24 -9.31 -6.06
N GLU A 53 11.56 -9.20 -5.85
CA GLU A 53 12.34 -10.26 -5.22
C GLU A 53 12.45 -10.12 -3.71
N MET A 54 11.97 -9.01 -3.15
CA MET A 54 12.04 -8.81 -1.70
C MET A 54 11.05 -9.72 -0.99
N SER A 55 11.48 -10.33 0.11
CA SER A 55 10.63 -11.23 0.87
C SER A 55 9.47 -10.49 1.52
N GLU A 56 8.39 -11.21 1.78
CA GLU A 56 7.22 -10.64 2.46
C GLU A 56 7.60 -10.03 3.81
N THR A 57 8.47 -10.70 4.57
CA THR A 57 8.92 -10.20 5.86
C THR A 57 9.65 -8.87 5.72
N GLU A 58 10.51 -8.74 4.73
CA GLU A 58 11.23 -7.49 4.51
C GLU A 58 10.33 -6.39 4.03
N VAL A 59 9.42 -6.71 3.12
CA VAL A 59 8.43 -5.73 2.65
C VAL A 59 7.63 -5.20 3.84
N ASP A 60 7.17 -6.10 4.71
CA ASP A 60 6.37 -5.71 5.86
C ASP A 60 7.14 -4.77 6.80
N LYS A 61 8.38 -5.12 7.12
CA LYS A 61 9.21 -4.30 8.00
C LYS A 61 9.50 -2.92 7.40
N LYS A 62 9.90 -2.90 6.14
CA LYS A 62 10.30 -1.66 5.50
C LYS A 62 9.11 -0.74 5.24
N SER A 63 7.98 -1.30 4.86
CA SER A 63 6.78 -0.51 4.65
C SER A 63 6.25 0.07 5.95
N ALA A 64 6.30 -0.70 7.04
CA ALA A 64 5.87 -0.21 8.34
C ALA A 64 6.77 0.95 8.81
N SER A 65 8.08 0.81 8.62
CA SER A 65 9.02 1.86 9.01
C SER A 65 8.77 3.15 8.24
N LEU A 66 8.61 3.04 6.93
CA LEU A 66 8.36 4.21 6.09
C LEU A 66 7.00 4.84 6.42
N ALA A 67 5.97 4.01 6.59
CA ALA A 67 4.65 4.53 6.93
C ALA A 67 4.66 5.26 8.28
N ASN A 68 5.38 4.72 9.27
CA ASN A 68 5.49 5.37 10.57
C ASN A 68 6.15 6.75 10.45
N LEU A 69 7.22 6.84 9.67
CA LEU A 69 7.91 8.10 9.46
C LEU A 69 7.00 9.13 8.79
N LEU A 70 6.36 8.73 7.71
CA LEU A 70 5.48 9.64 6.97
C LEU A 70 4.30 10.08 7.82
N TRP A 71 3.69 9.15 8.56
CA TRP A 71 2.55 9.47 9.41
C TRP A 71 2.93 10.45 10.51
N LYS A 72 4.08 10.22 11.12
CA LYS A 72 4.58 11.11 12.18
C LYS A 72 4.78 12.52 11.67
N HIS A 73 5.15 12.68 10.41
CA HIS A 73 5.36 14.00 9.80
C HIS A 73 4.15 14.50 9.02
N ASN A 74 2.98 13.92 9.28
CA ASN A 74 1.69 14.37 8.73
C ASN A 74 1.52 14.19 7.23
N TYR A 75 2.23 13.27 6.64
CA TYR A 75 1.99 12.89 5.24
C TYR A 75 0.81 11.92 5.19
N ARG A 76 -0.34 12.44 4.92
CA ARG A 76 -1.59 11.70 4.97
C ARG A 76 -2.43 12.00 3.75
N LYS A 77 -3.32 11.06 3.44
CA LYS A 77 -4.25 11.26 2.33
C LYS A 77 -5.15 12.45 2.63
N VAL A 78 -5.23 13.37 1.67
CA VAL A 78 -6.17 14.50 1.78
C VAL A 78 -7.56 14.01 1.39
N ILE A 79 -8.53 14.29 2.25
CA ILE A 79 -9.90 13.93 1.97
C ILE A 79 -10.64 15.19 1.54
N ASN A 80 -11.08 15.19 0.30
CA ASN A 80 -11.89 16.29 -0.25
C ASN A 80 -13.35 16.03 0.04
N LYS A 81 -14.02 17.00 0.60
CA LYS A 81 -15.45 16.90 0.87
C LYS A 81 -16.25 17.69 -0.16
#